data_e02255e8c3a3d3cdbe100f753d0cc3bb
#
_entry.id   e02255e8c3a3d3cdbe100f753d0cc3bb
#
_cell.length_a   1.000
_cell.length_b   1.000
_cell.length_c   1.000
_cell.angle_alpha   90.00
_cell.angle_beta   90.00
_cell.angle_gamma   90.00
#
_symmetry.space_group_name_H-M   'P 1'
#
loop_
_entity.id
_entity.type
_entity.pdbx_description
1 polymer ?
#
loop_
_entity_poly.entity_id
_entity_poly.type
_entity_poly.pdbx_seq_one_letter_code
_entity_poly.pdbx_strand_id
1 'polypeptide(L)'
;YYNIECNCIGTVLVGVGPQRNNREHAPADVTAQIQRWSSLGRTPFEERVEEVTWEVALVVPYTVFFKHQITSLDGKEIKANFYKCGDELQTPHFLSWNPIEIEQPCFI
;
A
#
# COMPACT_ATOMS: atom_id res chain seq x y z
N TYR A 1 -12.20 -3.96 -4.27
CA TYR A 1 -11.25 -3.72 -3.16
C TYR A 1 -10.47 -2.44 -3.38
N TYR A 2 -9.93 -1.88 -2.32
CA TYR A 2 -8.92 -0.82 -2.37
C TYR A 2 -7.55 -1.42 -2.16
N ASN A 3 -6.58 -0.93 -2.93
CA ASN A 3 -5.18 -1.22 -2.75
C ASN A 3 -4.45 0.08 -2.39
N ILE A 4 -3.74 0.08 -1.26
CA ILE A 4 -2.91 1.19 -0.83
C ILE A 4 -1.48 0.69 -0.84
N GLU A 5 -0.69 1.18 -1.77
CA GLU A 5 0.72 0.85 -1.91
C GLU A 5 1.57 1.96 -1.31
N CYS A 6 2.62 1.59 -0.61
CA CYS A 6 3.54 2.53 0.00
C CYS A 6 4.97 1.99 -0.08
N ASN A 7 5.91 2.79 -0.55
CA ASN A 7 7.32 2.43 -0.49
C ASN A 7 7.97 2.84 0.84
N CYS A 8 9.21 2.45 1.04
CA CYS A 8 9.95 2.68 2.28
C CYS A 8 10.22 4.16 2.61
N ILE A 9 10.04 5.08 1.67
CA ILE A 9 10.13 6.54 1.89
C ILE A 9 8.75 7.22 1.94
N GLY A 10 7.68 6.45 1.99
CA GLY A 10 6.32 6.98 2.14
C GLY A 10 5.71 7.55 0.86
N THR A 11 6.17 7.16 -0.32
CA THR A 11 5.43 7.45 -1.55
C THR A 11 4.24 6.51 -1.62
N VAL A 12 3.05 7.03 -1.88
CA VAL A 12 1.78 6.31 -1.80
C VAL A 12 1.06 6.32 -3.13
N LEU A 13 0.48 5.19 -3.47
CA LEU A 13 -0.47 5.01 -4.55
C LEU A 13 -1.74 4.37 -3.99
N VAL A 14 -2.89 4.82 -4.44
CA VAL A 14 -4.19 4.22 -4.09
C VAL A 14 -4.90 3.79 -5.37
N GLY A 15 -5.35 2.56 -5.39
CA GLY A 15 -6.16 2.01 -6.47
C GLY A 15 -7.44 1.39 -5.95
N VAL A 16 -8.49 1.36 -6.77
CA VAL A 16 -9.74 0.67 -6.49
C VAL A 16 -10.24 -0.07 -7.72
N GLY A 17 -10.71 -1.27 -7.54
CA GLY A 17 -11.27 -2.06 -8.64
C GLY A 17 -11.59 -3.50 -8.24
N PRO A 18 -12.21 -4.25 -9.17
CA PRO A 18 -12.56 -5.64 -8.94
C PRO A 18 -11.38 -6.60 -9.09
N GLN A 19 -10.35 -6.20 -9.85
CA GLN A 19 -9.20 -7.04 -10.21
C GLN A 19 -7.92 -6.19 -10.34
N ARG A 20 -6.76 -6.83 -10.22
CA ARG A 20 -5.43 -6.21 -10.34
C ARG A 20 -5.27 -5.34 -11.60
N ASN A 21 -5.70 -5.84 -12.74
CA ASN A 21 -5.51 -5.18 -14.04
C ASN A 21 -6.66 -4.24 -14.43
N ASN A 22 -7.65 -4.09 -13.56
CA ASN A 22 -8.80 -3.22 -13.78
C ASN A 22 -9.05 -2.36 -12.54
N ARG A 23 -8.07 -1.49 -12.25
CA ARG A 23 -8.12 -0.56 -11.13
C ARG A 23 -8.11 0.87 -11.63
N GLU A 24 -8.92 1.71 -11.00
CA GLU A 24 -8.85 3.16 -11.12
C GLU A 24 -7.91 3.69 -10.03
N HIS A 25 -6.96 4.52 -10.41
CA HIS A 25 -6.08 5.17 -9.45
C HIS A 25 -6.74 6.42 -8.87
N ALA A 26 -6.55 6.63 -7.58
CA ALA A 26 -7.03 7.83 -6.91
C ALA A 26 -6.34 9.08 -7.47
N PRO A 27 -7.09 10.19 -7.61
CA PRO A 27 -6.51 11.47 -7.94
C PRO A 27 -5.49 11.94 -6.89
N ALA A 28 -4.62 12.86 -7.27
CA ALA A 28 -3.55 13.36 -6.39
C ALA A 28 -4.07 14.06 -5.12
N ASP A 29 -5.21 14.72 -5.18
CA ASP A 29 -5.85 15.38 -4.04
C ASP A 29 -6.41 14.35 -3.03
N VAL A 30 -6.77 13.17 -3.47
CA VAL A 30 -7.17 12.06 -2.59
C VAL A 30 -5.95 11.44 -1.90
N THR A 31 -4.90 11.10 -2.65
CA THR A 31 -3.67 10.53 -2.07
C THR A 31 -2.95 11.51 -1.15
N ALA A 32 -3.06 12.83 -1.40
CA ALA A 32 -2.50 13.87 -0.55
C ALA A 32 -3.12 13.92 0.87
N GLN A 33 -4.31 13.35 1.07
CA GLN A 33 -4.95 13.29 2.39
C GLN A 33 -4.29 12.27 3.32
N ILE A 34 -3.53 11.32 2.79
CA ILE A 34 -2.83 10.33 3.59
C ILE A 34 -1.63 10.99 4.26
N GLN A 35 -1.65 11.09 5.58
CA GLN A 35 -0.47 11.49 6.34
C GLN A 35 0.50 10.33 6.39
N ARG A 36 1.79 10.63 6.27
CA ARG A 36 2.83 9.62 6.14
C ARG A 36 4.14 10.06 6.76
N TRP A 37 4.78 9.11 7.40
CA TRP A 37 6.10 9.26 7.98
C TRP A 37 6.94 8.02 7.64
N SER A 38 8.24 8.20 7.46
CA SER A 38 9.20 7.14 7.25
C SER A 38 10.47 7.38 8.07
N SER A 39 11.01 6.33 8.65
CA SER A 39 12.30 6.35 9.34
C SER A 39 13.49 6.65 8.41
N LEU A 40 13.34 6.38 7.12
CA LEU A 40 14.36 6.63 6.10
C LEU A 40 14.24 8.02 5.44
N GLY A 41 13.29 8.85 5.90
CA GLY A 41 13.00 10.15 5.30
C GLY A 41 12.21 10.03 4.02
N ARG A 42 12.27 11.08 3.19
CA ARG A 42 11.43 11.23 1.98
C ARG A 42 12.24 11.37 0.69
N THR A 43 13.55 11.36 0.78
CA THR A 43 14.44 11.52 -0.37
C THR A 43 14.75 10.17 -1.00
N PRO A 44 14.56 10.01 -2.31
CA PRO A 44 14.96 8.81 -3.03
C PRO A 44 16.45 8.51 -2.86
N PHE A 45 16.79 7.22 -2.83
CA PHE A 45 18.17 6.74 -2.73
C PHE A 45 18.34 5.45 -3.56
N GLU A 46 19.57 5.13 -3.87
CA GLU A 46 19.92 3.88 -4.57
C GLU A 46 19.65 2.66 -3.69
N GLU A 47 19.38 1.52 -4.31
CA GLU A 47 19.13 0.27 -3.58
C GLU A 47 20.25 -0.03 -2.59
N ARG A 48 19.85 -0.33 -1.35
CA ARG A 48 20.75 -0.82 -0.31
C ARG A 48 20.71 -2.34 -0.30
N VAL A 49 21.87 -2.97 -0.44
CA VAL A 49 22.00 -4.43 -0.47
C VAL A 49 22.30 -5.04 0.90
N GLU A 50 22.67 -4.23 1.88
CA GLU A 50 22.82 -4.62 3.27
C GLU A 50 21.48 -4.83 3.96
N GLU A 51 21.50 -5.53 5.09
CA GLU A 51 20.31 -5.64 5.94
C GLU A 51 19.90 -4.28 6.47
N VAL A 52 18.64 -3.89 6.22
CA VAL A 52 18.08 -2.61 6.63
C VAL A 52 16.73 -2.83 7.31
N THR A 53 16.62 -2.28 8.52
CA THR A 53 15.33 -2.14 9.20
C THR A 53 14.76 -0.76 8.96
N TRP A 54 13.51 -0.68 8.56
CA TRP A 54 12.83 0.59 8.35
C TRP A 54 11.39 0.53 8.83
N GLU A 55 10.84 1.68 9.10
CA GLU A 55 9.46 1.87 9.54
C GLU A 55 8.77 2.90 8.67
N VAL A 56 7.50 2.68 8.38
CA VAL A 56 6.62 3.63 7.74
C VAL A 56 5.30 3.67 8.51
N ALA A 57 4.76 4.86 8.69
CA ALA A 57 3.45 5.06 9.30
C ALA A 57 2.55 5.83 8.34
N LEU A 58 1.32 5.35 8.19
CA LEU A 58 0.28 5.99 7.40
C LEU A 58 -0.94 6.26 8.27
N VAL A 59 -1.50 7.46 8.15
CA VAL A 59 -2.85 7.76 8.63
C VAL A 59 -3.74 7.94 7.42
N VAL A 60 -4.65 7.00 7.21
CA VAL A 60 -5.52 6.93 6.04
C VAL A 60 -6.93 7.35 6.45
N PRO A 61 -7.37 8.58 6.12
CA PRO A 61 -8.73 8.99 6.39
C PRO A 61 -9.72 8.21 5.50
N TYR A 62 -10.92 7.97 6.00
CA TYR A 62 -11.93 7.22 5.24
C TYR A 62 -12.36 7.90 3.94
N THR A 63 -12.11 9.18 3.77
CA THR A 63 -12.33 9.92 2.51
C THR A 63 -11.41 9.46 1.37
N VAL A 64 -10.34 8.74 1.68
CA VAL A 64 -9.46 8.10 0.67
C VAL A 64 -10.17 6.95 -0.06
N PHE A 65 -11.22 6.40 0.53
CA PHE A 65 -12.11 5.42 -0.14
C PHE A 65 -13.08 6.13 -1.09
N PHE A 66 -12.54 6.82 -2.06
CA PHE A 66 -13.19 7.84 -2.90
C PHE A 66 -14.35 7.34 -3.79
N LYS A 67 -14.48 6.04 -3.97
CA LYS A 67 -15.63 5.41 -4.64
C LYS A 67 -16.79 5.10 -3.70
N HIS A 68 -16.64 5.35 -2.41
CA HIS A 68 -17.65 5.06 -1.40
C HIS A 68 -17.88 6.27 -0.52
N GLN A 69 -19.13 6.56 -0.22
CA GLN A 69 -19.49 7.60 0.75
C GLN A 69 -19.49 7.01 2.15
N ILE A 70 -18.33 7.10 2.82
CA ILE A 70 -18.14 6.63 4.19
C ILE A 70 -18.13 7.85 5.10
N THR A 71 -19.09 7.95 6.00
CA THR A 71 -19.18 9.03 6.98
C THR A 71 -18.70 8.63 8.37
N SER A 72 -18.62 7.31 8.64
CA SER A 72 -18.09 6.74 9.87
C SER A 72 -17.65 5.32 9.62
N LEU A 73 -16.59 4.87 10.30
CA LEU A 73 -16.14 3.48 10.37
C LEU A 73 -16.69 2.74 11.59
N ASP A 74 -17.42 3.45 12.44
CA ASP A 74 -18.00 2.86 13.65
C ASP A 74 -18.96 1.72 13.31
N GLY A 75 -18.74 0.58 13.95
CA GLY A 75 -19.50 -0.66 13.72
C GLY A 75 -19.33 -1.32 12.34
N LYS A 76 -18.39 -0.86 11.51
CA LYS A 76 -18.10 -1.48 10.22
C LYS A 76 -17.05 -2.57 10.34
N GLU A 77 -17.33 -3.69 9.69
CA GLU A 77 -16.37 -4.79 9.51
C GLU A 77 -15.67 -4.62 8.17
N ILE A 78 -14.34 -4.70 8.17
CA ILE A 78 -13.51 -4.71 6.96
C ILE A 78 -12.59 -5.90 6.97
N LYS A 79 -12.21 -6.37 5.79
CA LYS A 79 -11.16 -7.40 5.61
C LYS A 79 -9.97 -6.77 4.96
N ALA A 80 -8.78 -7.12 5.43
CA ALA A 80 -7.52 -6.62 4.88
C ALA A 80 -6.45 -7.71 4.91
N ASN A 81 -5.50 -7.60 4.01
CA ASN A 81 -4.25 -8.34 4.05
C ASN A 81 -3.10 -7.37 3.78
N PHE A 82 -1.90 -7.72 4.21
CA PHE A 82 -0.71 -6.92 4.02
C PHE A 82 0.32 -7.70 3.22
N TYR A 83 0.99 -6.99 2.32
CA TYR A 83 1.97 -7.57 1.42
C TYR A 83 3.24 -6.74 1.39
N LYS A 84 4.37 -7.41 1.18
CA LYS A 84 5.61 -6.75 0.81
C LYS A 84 6.07 -7.27 -0.55
N CYS A 85 6.27 -6.35 -1.48
CA CYS A 85 6.78 -6.64 -2.80
C CYS A 85 8.18 -6.05 -2.96
N GLY A 86 9.08 -6.85 -3.45
CA GLY A 86 10.45 -6.46 -3.80
C GLY A 86 10.84 -7.07 -5.14
N ASP A 87 9.98 -6.94 -6.15
CA ASP A 87 10.12 -7.57 -7.45
C ASP A 87 11.28 -7.01 -8.30
N GLU A 88 11.59 -5.73 -8.13
CA GLU A 88 12.68 -5.05 -8.86
C GLU A 88 14.00 -4.96 -8.08
N LEU A 89 14.07 -5.59 -6.91
CA LEU A 89 15.30 -5.61 -6.12
C LEU A 89 16.31 -6.64 -6.67
N GLN A 90 17.60 -6.47 -6.36
CA GLN A 90 18.65 -7.44 -6.69
C GLN A 90 18.32 -8.84 -6.18
N THR A 91 17.67 -8.93 -5.01
CA THR A 91 17.13 -10.18 -4.46
C THR A 91 15.62 -10.06 -4.36
N PRO A 92 14.87 -10.41 -5.41
CA PRO A 92 13.42 -10.31 -5.39
C PRO A 92 12.79 -11.14 -4.28
N HIS A 93 11.77 -10.58 -3.64
CA HIS A 93 11.03 -11.28 -2.60
C HIS A 93 9.59 -10.80 -2.50
N PHE A 94 8.72 -11.70 -2.02
CA PHE A 94 7.29 -11.44 -1.85
C PHE A 94 6.85 -12.03 -0.53
N LEU A 95 6.15 -11.24 0.28
CA LEU A 95 5.64 -11.65 1.59
C LEU A 95 4.16 -11.28 1.70
N SER A 96 3.40 -12.09 2.42
CA SER A 96 2.02 -11.78 2.79
C SER A 96 1.80 -12.05 4.29
N TRP A 97 0.96 -11.22 4.90
CA TRP A 97 0.56 -11.41 6.30
C TRP A 97 -0.24 -12.70 6.49
N ASN A 98 -1.32 -12.85 5.70
CA ASN A 98 -2.05 -14.11 5.62
C ASN A 98 -1.61 -14.88 4.36
N PRO A 99 -1.51 -16.21 4.43
CA PRO A 99 -1.18 -17.03 3.27
C PRO A 99 -2.13 -16.77 2.10
N ILE A 100 -1.57 -16.80 0.90
CA ILE A 100 -2.31 -16.78 -0.36
C ILE A 100 -1.95 -18.04 -1.13
N GLU A 101 -2.96 -18.78 -1.59
CA GLU A 101 -2.80 -20.05 -2.29
C GLU A 101 -2.85 -19.81 -3.82
N ILE A 102 -1.80 -19.21 -4.37
CA ILE A 102 -1.68 -18.93 -5.79
C ILE A 102 -0.25 -19.20 -6.26
N GLU A 103 -0.13 -19.67 -7.51
CA GLU A 103 1.18 -20.00 -8.12
C GLU A 103 2.04 -18.77 -8.42
N GLN A 104 1.42 -17.62 -8.69
CA GLN A 104 2.11 -16.38 -9.00
C GLN A 104 1.76 -15.30 -7.96
N PRO A 105 2.70 -14.46 -7.55
CA PRO A 105 2.42 -13.35 -6.64
C PRO A 105 1.32 -12.44 -7.20
N CYS A 106 0.17 -12.46 -6.57
CA CYS A 106 -0.97 -11.64 -6.91
C CYS A 106 -1.58 -11.13 -5.61
N PHE A 107 -1.42 -9.84 -5.35
CA PHE A 107 -1.87 -9.22 -4.13
C PHE A 107 -3.27 -8.63 -4.35
N ILE A 108 -4.29 -9.45 -4.08
CA ILE A 108 -5.71 -9.08 -4.15
C ILE A 108 -6.34 -9.28 -2.79
#